data_1386cc2687e7f1f92ba111161aa0485d
#
_entry.id   1386cc2687e7f1f92ba111161aa0485d
#
_cell.length_a   1.000
_cell.length_b   1.000
_cell.length_c   1.000
_cell.angle_alpha   90.00
_cell.angle_beta   90.00
_cell.angle_gamma   90.00
#
_symmetry.space_group_name_H-M   'P 1'
#
loop_
_entity.id
_entity.type
_entity.pdbx_description
1 polymer ?
#
loop_
_entity_poly.entity_id
_entity_poly.type
_entity_poly.pdbx_seq_one_letter_code
_entity_poly.pdbx_strand_id
1 'polypeptide(L)'
;MAERRARFSSLPGRILARLVLMAIGLAIGVVLFTPWSKIWASALTRLDESLPGVGLSWSSIDRDGPLGFRVRDFRISVAQTPGRLHFEHAYVTVGFSPLATVRLDTGGPQCRLELFSNGVFDFEGDLDLTYLLGNSDLKGALHASGSLFLPDGARLPKNGWVDVRSAQLVLPGDKVVEDLAFTAEIENRNMAVRDFSMRLPLAYKSTGTAVIDPDNLFRTRFDLKGDITVGRDTFPYEMHGTLGDAVW
;
A
#
# COMPACT_ATOMS: atom_id res chain seq x y z
N MET A 1 -53.70 -56.13 19.31
CA MET A 1 -52.46 -55.57 18.71
C MET A 1 -52.50 -54.06 18.90
N ALA A 2 -51.72 -53.61 19.89
CA ALA A 2 -51.65 -52.18 20.20
C ALA A 2 -50.32 -51.64 19.73
N GLU A 3 -50.37 -50.80 18.67
CA GLU A 3 -49.19 -50.05 18.20
C GLU A 3 -48.75 -49.01 19.21
N ARG A 4 -47.64 -49.29 19.90
CA ARG A 4 -46.90 -48.29 20.66
C ARG A 4 -46.13 -47.39 19.72
N ARG A 5 -46.73 -46.26 19.28
CA ARG A 5 -45.98 -45.19 18.67
C ARG A 5 -45.03 -44.58 19.71
N ALA A 6 -43.77 -44.87 19.57
CA ALA A 6 -42.71 -44.20 20.32
C ALA A 6 -42.71 -42.70 19.98
N ARG A 7 -43.13 -41.87 20.91
CA ARG A 7 -42.94 -40.40 20.87
C ARG A 7 -41.44 -40.15 21.12
N PHE A 8 -40.68 -40.10 20.05
CA PHE A 8 -39.35 -39.51 20.11
C PHE A 8 -39.49 -38.05 20.51
N SER A 9 -39.10 -37.76 21.72
CA SER A 9 -39.19 -36.44 22.33
C SER A 9 -38.32 -35.42 21.57
N SER A 10 -38.91 -34.32 21.17
CA SER A 10 -38.27 -33.15 20.51
C SER A 10 -37.36 -32.35 21.46
N LEU A 11 -36.91 -32.95 22.57
CA LEU A 11 -35.99 -32.32 23.55
C LEU A 11 -34.60 -31.97 23.01
N PRO A 12 -33.94 -32.79 22.18
CA PRO A 12 -32.59 -32.42 21.70
C PRO A 12 -32.62 -31.20 20.79
N GLY A 13 -33.66 -31.02 19.96
CA GLY A 13 -33.76 -29.85 19.07
C GLY A 13 -33.94 -28.51 19.78
N ARG A 14 -34.70 -28.51 20.90
CA ARG A 14 -34.90 -27.27 21.70
C ARG A 14 -33.64 -26.87 22.48
N ILE A 15 -32.89 -27.84 22.96
CA ILE A 15 -31.61 -27.58 23.65
C ILE A 15 -30.58 -27.04 22.63
N LEU A 16 -30.49 -27.68 21.47
CA LEU A 16 -29.60 -27.23 20.39
C LEU A 16 -29.94 -25.81 19.94
N ALA A 17 -31.22 -25.49 19.73
CA ALA A 17 -31.64 -24.14 19.36
C ALA A 17 -31.27 -23.10 20.43
N ARG A 18 -31.40 -23.40 21.71
CA ARG A 18 -30.99 -22.51 22.81
C ARG A 18 -29.48 -22.32 22.86
N LEU A 19 -28.69 -23.38 22.64
CA LEU A 19 -27.23 -23.28 22.56
C LEU A 19 -26.78 -22.42 21.38
N VAL A 20 -27.39 -22.58 20.20
CA VAL A 20 -27.12 -21.75 19.03
C VAL A 20 -27.47 -20.29 19.30
N LEU A 21 -28.64 -20.01 19.87
CA LEU A 21 -29.03 -18.63 20.23
C LEU A 21 -28.09 -18.02 21.27
N MET A 22 -27.64 -18.82 22.26
CA MET A 22 -26.68 -18.37 23.27
C MET A 22 -25.30 -18.09 22.63
N ALA A 23 -24.85 -18.95 21.72
CA ALA A 23 -23.60 -18.73 20.96
C ALA A 23 -23.66 -17.48 20.06
N ILE A 24 -24.79 -17.27 19.38
CA ILE A 24 -25.03 -16.05 18.58
C ILE A 24 -25.06 -14.82 19.50
N GLY A 25 -25.78 -14.86 20.60
CA GLY A 25 -25.80 -13.77 21.59
C GLY A 25 -24.43 -13.44 22.15
N LEU A 26 -23.64 -14.46 22.48
CA LEU A 26 -22.24 -14.31 22.93
C LEU A 26 -21.37 -13.69 21.84
N ALA A 27 -21.48 -14.16 20.60
CA ALA A 27 -20.73 -13.63 19.47
C ALA A 27 -21.08 -12.14 19.23
N ILE A 28 -22.37 -11.79 19.25
CA ILE A 28 -22.83 -10.40 19.14
C ILE A 28 -22.30 -9.57 20.33
N GLY A 29 -22.33 -10.12 21.55
CA GLY A 29 -21.82 -9.46 22.74
C GLY A 29 -20.32 -9.19 22.63
N VAL A 30 -19.51 -10.17 22.21
CA VAL A 30 -18.09 -9.98 21.94
C VAL A 30 -17.86 -8.90 20.90
N VAL A 31 -18.58 -8.93 19.79
CA VAL A 31 -18.43 -7.92 18.73
C VAL A 31 -18.80 -6.51 19.22
N LEU A 32 -19.85 -6.36 20.02
CA LEU A 32 -20.34 -5.06 20.49
C LEU A 32 -19.54 -4.48 21.67
N PHE A 33 -19.11 -5.32 22.61
CA PHE A 33 -18.52 -4.86 23.87
C PHE A 33 -16.99 -4.95 23.92
N THR A 34 -16.35 -5.60 22.93
CA THR A 34 -14.89 -5.62 22.86
C THR A 34 -14.38 -4.21 22.56
N PRO A 35 -13.35 -3.72 23.28
CA PRO A 35 -12.73 -2.41 23.03
C PRO A 35 -11.82 -2.46 21.80
N TRP A 36 -12.43 -2.59 20.63
CA TRP A 36 -11.74 -2.76 19.35
C TRP A 36 -10.69 -1.68 19.06
N SER A 37 -10.96 -0.43 19.44
CA SER A 37 -10.00 0.66 19.27
C SER A 37 -8.67 0.40 19.99
N LYS A 38 -8.72 -0.19 21.19
CA LYS A 38 -7.50 -0.54 21.93
C LYS A 38 -6.75 -1.71 21.30
N ILE A 39 -7.50 -2.71 20.78
CA ILE A 39 -6.90 -3.86 20.09
C ILE A 39 -6.19 -3.39 18.83
N TRP A 40 -6.85 -2.57 18.01
CA TRP A 40 -6.27 -2.04 16.78
C TRP A 40 -5.12 -1.07 17.05
N ALA A 41 -5.21 -0.24 18.08
CA ALA A 41 -4.09 0.60 18.50
C ALA A 41 -2.87 -0.23 18.88
N SER A 42 -3.06 -1.29 19.67
CA SER A 42 -1.96 -2.20 20.03
C SER A 42 -1.39 -2.94 18.82
N ALA A 43 -2.22 -3.32 17.84
CA ALA A 43 -1.76 -3.95 16.61
C ALA A 43 -0.92 -2.99 15.76
N LEU A 44 -1.38 -1.75 15.58
CA LEU A 44 -0.63 -0.71 14.86
C LEU A 44 0.68 -0.34 15.57
N THR A 45 0.70 -0.27 16.90
CA THR A 45 1.94 -0.03 17.66
C THR A 45 2.94 -1.16 17.45
N ARG A 46 2.49 -2.42 17.47
CA ARG A 46 3.37 -3.56 17.17
C ARG A 46 3.89 -3.54 15.73
N LEU A 47 3.05 -3.12 14.78
CA LEU A 47 3.46 -2.96 13.40
C LEU A 47 4.55 -1.88 13.29
N ASP A 48 4.36 -0.72 13.92
CA ASP A 48 5.35 0.34 13.99
C ASP A 48 6.68 -0.15 14.55
N GLU A 49 6.65 -0.87 15.67
CA GLU A 49 7.85 -1.47 16.28
C GLU A 49 8.52 -2.53 15.38
N SER A 50 7.77 -3.19 14.51
CA SER A 50 8.28 -4.25 13.63
C SER A 50 8.90 -3.73 12.33
N LEU A 51 8.65 -2.46 11.96
CA LEU A 51 9.11 -1.85 10.72
C LEU A 51 10.33 -0.94 10.97
N PRO A 52 11.56 -1.45 10.89
CA PRO A 52 12.75 -0.63 11.14
C PRO A 52 12.88 0.49 10.09
N GLY A 53 12.99 1.71 10.58
CA GLY A 53 13.13 2.89 9.73
C GLY A 53 11.82 3.46 9.17
N VAL A 54 10.68 2.90 9.55
CA VAL A 54 9.35 3.45 9.27
C VAL A 54 8.70 3.81 10.60
N GLY A 55 8.27 5.05 10.77
CA GLY A 55 7.52 5.50 11.94
C GLY A 55 6.07 5.75 11.57
N LEU A 56 5.14 5.16 12.30
CA LEU A 56 3.70 5.36 12.14
C LEU A 56 3.17 6.26 13.25
N SER A 57 2.31 7.20 12.91
CA SER A 57 1.62 8.02 13.91
C SER A 57 0.19 8.32 13.48
N TRP A 58 -0.70 8.48 14.46
CA TRP A 58 -2.13 8.73 14.24
C TRP A 58 -2.73 9.50 15.42
N SER A 59 -3.87 10.18 15.18
CA SER A 59 -4.58 10.92 16.23
C SER A 59 -5.60 10.06 16.96
N SER A 60 -6.40 9.28 16.23
CA SER A 60 -7.42 8.39 16.80
C SER A 60 -7.69 7.18 15.93
N ILE A 61 -8.24 6.15 16.56
CA ILE A 61 -8.73 4.94 15.88
C ILE A 61 -10.17 4.75 16.27
N ASP A 62 -11.04 4.82 15.28
CA ASP A 62 -12.47 4.62 15.43
C ASP A 62 -12.89 3.30 14.77
N ARG A 63 -13.93 2.68 15.30
CA ARG A 63 -14.51 1.49 14.67
C ARG A 63 -15.24 1.88 13.39
N ASP A 64 -15.03 1.12 12.32
CA ASP A 64 -15.72 1.23 11.05
C ASP A 64 -16.29 -0.13 10.63
N GLY A 65 -17.52 -0.40 11.03
CA GLY A 65 -18.16 -1.69 10.83
C GLY A 65 -17.70 -2.81 11.78
N PRO A 66 -18.08 -4.06 11.51
CA PRO A 66 -17.79 -5.20 12.39
C PRO A 66 -16.33 -5.65 12.37
N LEU A 67 -15.67 -5.55 11.22
CA LEU A 67 -14.28 -6.01 11.01
C LEU A 67 -13.39 -4.90 10.47
N GLY A 68 -13.82 -3.63 10.60
CA GLY A 68 -13.10 -2.48 10.10
C GLY A 68 -12.81 -1.46 11.19
N PHE A 69 -11.81 -0.64 10.91
CA PHE A 69 -11.49 0.54 11.70
C PHE A 69 -11.00 1.67 10.80
N ARG A 70 -11.19 2.88 11.28
CA ARG A 70 -10.74 4.10 10.64
C ARG A 70 -9.68 4.75 11.52
N VAL A 71 -8.55 5.05 10.93
CA VAL A 71 -7.45 5.78 11.54
C VAL A 71 -7.51 7.21 11.04
N ARG A 72 -7.46 8.21 11.93
CA ARG A 72 -7.44 9.62 11.57
C ARG A 72 -6.05 10.19 11.69
N ASP A 73 -5.73 11.16 10.83
CA ASP A 73 -4.43 11.83 10.76
C ASP A 73 -3.27 10.83 10.70
N PHE A 74 -3.44 9.83 9.84
CA PHE A 74 -2.44 8.78 9.69
C PHE A 74 -1.20 9.33 8.98
N ARG A 75 -0.05 9.17 9.60
CA ARG A 75 1.22 9.66 9.07
C ARG A 75 2.24 8.55 9.04
N ILE A 76 2.95 8.48 7.92
CA ILE A 76 4.05 7.56 7.70
C ILE A 76 5.32 8.40 7.54
N SER A 77 6.30 8.15 8.37
CA SER A 77 7.64 8.72 8.23
C SER A 77 8.62 7.60 7.88
N VAL A 78 9.44 7.81 6.88
CA VAL A 78 10.49 6.86 6.51
C VAL A 78 11.83 7.48 6.88
N ALA A 79 12.64 6.74 7.65
CA ALA A 79 13.98 7.20 8.00
C ALA A 79 14.76 7.49 6.71
N GLN A 80 15.47 8.62 6.69
CA GLN A 80 16.27 9.10 5.57
C GLN A 80 15.48 9.81 4.44
N THR A 81 14.15 9.84 4.47
CA THR A 81 13.37 10.70 3.57
C THR A 81 13.01 12.01 4.26
N PRO A 82 13.18 13.17 3.62
CA PRO A 82 12.86 14.46 4.22
C PRO A 82 11.35 14.75 4.29
N GLY A 83 10.48 13.78 4.06
CA GLY A 83 9.03 13.96 4.04
C GLY A 83 8.30 13.02 4.99
N ARG A 84 7.11 13.46 5.41
CA ARG A 84 6.12 12.62 6.11
C ARG A 84 4.90 12.52 5.21
N LEU A 85 4.52 11.31 4.86
CA LEU A 85 3.26 11.09 4.16
C LEU A 85 2.11 11.29 5.14
N HIS A 86 1.18 12.15 4.82
CA HIS A 86 0.02 12.45 5.65
C HIS A 86 -1.26 12.03 4.93
N PHE A 87 -2.05 11.19 5.59
CA PHE A 87 -3.36 10.75 5.14
C PHE A 87 -4.41 11.22 6.14
N GLU A 88 -5.43 11.90 5.67
CA GLU A 88 -6.52 12.39 6.54
C GLU A 88 -7.22 11.21 7.20
N HIS A 89 -7.52 10.18 6.41
CA HIS A 89 -8.12 8.95 6.88
C HIS A 89 -7.46 7.72 6.24
N ALA A 90 -7.29 6.68 7.05
CA ALA A 90 -7.00 5.34 6.56
C ALA A 90 -8.12 4.40 7.05
N TYR A 91 -8.80 3.75 6.11
CA TYR A 91 -9.87 2.79 6.41
C TYR A 91 -9.29 1.40 6.23
N VAL A 92 -9.30 0.62 7.28
CA VAL A 92 -8.80 -0.75 7.28
C VAL A 92 -9.95 -1.71 7.49
N THR A 93 -10.10 -2.66 6.59
CA THR A 93 -11.09 -3.73 6.70
C THR A 93 -10.35 -5.06 6.70
N VAL A 94 -10.62 -5.90 7.68
CA VAL A 94 -10.05 -7.26 7.80
C VAL A 94 -11.05 -8.26 7.25
N GLY A 95 -10.57 -9.18 6.41
CA GLY A 95 -11.37 -10.20 5.75
C GLY A 95 -10.66 -11.55 5.66
N PHE A 96 -11.15 -12.41 4.79
CA PHE A 96 -10.52 -13.70 4.52
C PHE A 96 -9.75 -13.70 3.20
N SER A 97 -10.23 -12.98 2.20
CA SER A 97 -9.59 -12.82 0.90
C SER A 97 -10.10 -11.54 0.24
N PRO A 98 -9.32 -10.48 0.26
CA PRO A 98 -8.03 -10.31 0.93
C PRO A 98 -8.11 -10.40 2.46
N LEU A 99 -6.97 -10.66 3.12
CA LEU A 99 -6.84 -10.63 4.59
C LEU A 99 -7.08 -9.24 5.15
N ALA A 100 -6.57 -8.24 4.45
CA ALA A 100 -6.78 -6.84 4.80
C ALA A 100 -6.91 -5.98 3.53
N THR A 101 -7.84 -5.05 3.56
CA THR A 101 -7.95 -3.97 2.58
C THR A 101 -7.76 -2.65 3.32
N VAL A 102 -6.84 -1.83 2.82
CA VAL A 102 -6.60 -0.49 3.32
C VAL A 102 -6.96 0.51 2.23
N ARG A 103 -7.80 1.47 2.54
CA ARG A 103 -8.09 2.62 1.68
C ARG A 103 -7.52 3.86 2.33
N LEU A 104 -6.63 4.52 1.64
CA LEU A 104 -5.97 5.75 2.08
C LEU A 104 -6.66 6.93 1.40
N ASP A 105 -7.12 7.88 2.19
CA ASP A 105 -7.77 9.10 1.72
C ASP A 105 -6.79 10.27 1.82
N THR A 106 -6.60 10.93 0.69
CA THR A 106 -5.67 12.07 0.56
C THR A 106 -6.42 13.39 0.34
N GLY A 107 -7.69 13.45 0.77
CA GLY A 107 -8.53 14.64 0.58
C GLY A 107 -9.21 14.73 -0.80
N GLY A 108 -9.20 13.64 -1.57
CA GLY A 108 -9.83 13.54 -2.89
C GLY A 108 -9.52 12.22 -3.57
N PRO A 109 -8.30 12.06 -4.12
CA PRO A 109 -7.86 10.78 -4.66
C PRO A 109 -7.79 9.70 -3.57
N GLN A 110 -8.05 8.45 -3.95
CA GLN A 110 -7.99 7.31 -3.03
C GLN A 110 -6.99 6.29 -3.53
N CYS A 111 -6.20 5.75 -2.61
CA CYS A 111 -5.34 4.61 -2.87
C CYS A 111 -5.87 3.40 -2.11
N ARG A 112 -5.98 2.27 -2.80
CA ARG A 112 -6.39 0.99 -2.25
C ARG A 112 -5.21 0.04 -2.19
N LEU A 113 -5.06 -0.60 -1.05
CA LEU A 113 -4.04 -1.59 -0.78
C LEU A 113 -4.73 -2.88 -0.33
N GLU A 114 -4.33 -4.02 -0.86
CA GLU A 114 -4.90 -5.32 -0.51
C GLU A 114 -3.79 -6.30 -0.14
N LEU A 115 -3.90 -6.91 1.02
CA LEU A 115 -2.99 -7.93 1.49
C LEU A 115 -3.67 -9.29 1.46
N PHE A 116 -3.07 -10.26 0.80
CA PHE A 116 -3.56 -11.63 0.72
C PHE A 116 -2.78 -12.59 1.63
N SER A 117 -3.41 -13.71 1.99
CA SER A 117 -2.82 -14.73 2.88
C SER A 117 -1.58 -15.41 2.32
N ASN A 118 -1.39 -15.37 1.02
CA ASN A 118 -0.22 -15.91 0.34
C ASN A 118 0.97 -14.93 0.28
N GLY A 119 0.89 -13.77 0.97
CA GLY A 119 1.92 -12.74 0.96
C GLY A 119 1.91 -11.82 -0.26
N VAL A 120 0.89 -11.92 -1.12
CA VAL A 120 0.69 -10.96 -2.21
C VAL A 120 0.11 -9.66 -1.65
N PHE A 121 0.66 -8.56 -2.13
CA PHE A 121 0.25 -7.20 -1.79
C PHE A 121 -0.06 -6.45 -3.08
N ASP A 122 -1.33 -6.19 -3.33
CA ASP A 122 -1.81 -5.42 -4.47
C ASP A 122 -2.08 -3.98 -4.04
N PHE A 123 -1.76 -3.04 -4.92
CA PHE A 123 -2.07 -1.63 -4.70
C PHE A 123 -2.48 -0.94 -5.99
N GLU A 124 -3.42 -0.01 -5.86
CA GLU A 124 -3.89 0.81 -6.97
C GLU A 124 -4.47 2.11 -6.42
N GLY A 125 -4.14 3.23 -7.05
CA GLY A 125 -4.76 4.51 -6.73
C GLY A 125 -4.00 5.72 -7.17
N ASP A 126 -4.65 6.85 -6.95
CA ASP A 126 -4.10 8.17 -7.22
C ASP A 126 -3.59 8.78 -5.91
N LEU A 127 -2.43 9.38 -5.96
CA LEU A 127 -1.76 10.03 -4.84
C LEU A 127 -1.53 11.50 -5.19
N ASP A 128 -2.08 12.41 -4.41
CA ASP A 128 -1.75 13.83 -4.49
C ASP A 128 -0.50 14.11 -3.64
N LEU A 129 0.64 14.26 -4.29
CA LEU A 129 1.92 14.50 -3.62
C LEU A 129 1.95 15.85 -2.92
N THR A 130 1.22 16.85 -3.43
CA THR A 130 1.11 18.17 -2.82
C THR A 130 0.47 18.08 -1.44
N TYR A 131 -0.60 17.28 -1.35
CA TYR A 131 -1.29 17.02 -0.10
C TYR A 131 -0.47 16.11 0.83
N LEU A 132 0.03 15.00 0.30
CA LEU A 132 0.72 13.97 1.07
C LEU A 132 2.00 14.46 1.74
N LEU A 133 2.77 15.28 1.04
CA LEU A 133 4.07 15.77 1.50
C LEU A 133 4.00 17.15 2.17
N GLY A 134 2.82 17.79 2.12
CA GLY A 134 2.59 19.08 2.74
C GLY A 134 3.46 20.19 2.16
N ASN A 135 4.43 20.67 2.92
CA ASN A 135 5.31 21.78 2.51
C ASN A 135 6.51 21.35 1.67
N SER A 136 6.46 20.24 0.97
CA SER A 136 7.55 19.83 0.08
C SER A 136 7.49 20.61 -1.25
N ASP A 137 8.66 20.77 -1.86
CA ASP A 137 8.76 21.37 -3.19
C ASP A 137 8.30 20.39 -4.30
N LEU A 138 7.95 19.16 -3.93
CA LEU A 138 7.41 18.15 -4.84
C LEU A 138 5.89 18.24 -4.87
N LYS A 139 5.33 18.55 -6.05
CA LYS A 139 3.88 18.75 -6.24
C LYS A 139 3.38 17.98 -7.45
N GLY A 140 2.09 17.61 -7.42
CA GLY A 140 1.39 16.96 -8.53
C GLY A 140 0.68 15.69 -8.11
N ALA A 141 0.01 15.07 -9.06
CA ALA A 141 -0.71 13.83 -8.85
C ALA A 141 0.02 12.67 -9.51
N LEU A 142 0.03 11.53 -8.84
CA LEU A 142 0.67 10.31 -9.25
C LEU A 142 -0.35 9.17 -9.21
N HIS A 143 -0.53 8.46 -10.32
CA HIS A 143 -1.23 7.18 -10.33
C HIS A 143 -0.20 6.07 -10.14
N ALA A 144 -0.45 5.17 -9.18
CA ALA A 144 0.40 4.03 -8.93
C ALA A 144 -0.44 2.76 -8.84
N SER A 145 0.01 1.69 -9.49
CA SER A 145 -0.57 0.37 -9.37
C SER A 145 0.51 -0.70 -9.39
N GLY A 146 0.22 -1.84 -8.79
CA GLY A 146 1.18 -2.94 -8.77
C GLY A 146 0.71 -4.13 -7.95
N SER A 147 1.48 -5.19 -8.09
CA SER A 147 1.31 -6.43 -7.33
C SER A 147 2.69 -6.92 -6.91
N LEU A 148 2.90 -7.07 -5.62
CA LEU A 148 4.17 -7.44 -5.03
C LEU A 148 4.00 -8.70 -4.18
N PHE A 149 4.91 -9.65 -4.31
CA PHE A 149 4.96 -10.80 -3.42
C PHE A 149 6.03 -10.58 -2.36
N LEU A 150 5.61 -10.48 -1.11
CA LEU A 150 6.44 -10.30 0.07
C LEU A 150 6.41 -11.58 0.91
N PRO A 151 7.43 -12.46 0.84
CA PRO A 151 7.52 -13.63 1.69
C PRO A 151 7.61 -13.26 3.17
N ASP A 152 7.15 -14.14 4.05
CA ASP A 152 7.21 -13.96 5.49
C ASP A 152 8.64 -13.62 5.96
N GLY A 153 8.76 -12.55 6.73
CA GLY A 153 10.05 -12.05 7.25
C GLY A 153 10.96 -11.38 6.22
N ALA A 154 10.55 -11.27 4.96
CA ALA A 154 11.32 -10.54 3.96
C ALA A 154 11.14 -9.02 4.10
N ARG A 155 12.23 -8.26 3.92
CA ARG A 155 12.20 -6.79 3.91
C ARG A 155 11.88 -6.20 2.53
N LEU A 156 12.08 -6.99 1.48
CA LEU A 156 11.86 -6.58 0.10
C LEU A 156 10.97 -7.60 -0.62
N PRO A 157 10.18 -7.14 -1.60
CA PRO A 157 9.43 -8.04 -2.48
C PRO A 157 10.38 -9.02 -3.18
N LYS A 158 9.97 -10.28 -3.27
CA LYS A 158 10.70 -11.30 -4.00
C LYS A 158 10.45 -11.16 -5.51
N ASN A 159 9.21 -10.89 -5.88
CA ASN A 159 8.79 -10.66 -7.26
C ASN A 159 7.56 -9.76 -7.28
N GLY A 160 7.26 -9.22 -8.43
CA GLY A 160 6.11 -8.39 -8.67
C GLY A 160 6.32 -7.40 -9.81
N TRP A 161 5.37 -6.50 -9.94
CA TRP A 161 5.43 -5.41 -10.91
C TRP A 161 4.86 -4.12 -10.31
N VAL A 162 5.30 -3.02 -10.87
CA VAL A 162 4.87 -1.65 -10.49
C VAL A 162 4.68 -0.85 -11.77
N ASP A 163 3.58 -0.14 -11.86
CA ASP A 163 3.29 0.86 -12.89
C ASP A 163 3.01 2.19 -12.19
N VAL A 164 3.68 3.24 -12.65
CA VAL A 164 3.54 4.60 -12.09
C VAL A 164 3.38 5.57 -13.23
N ARG A 165 2.39 6.45 -13.15
CA ARG A 165 2.11 7.47 -14.14
C ARG A 165 1.80 8.81 -13.51
N SER A 166 2.22 9.88 -14.18
CA SER A 166 1.83 11.23 -13.81
C SER A 166 1.73 12.10 -15.04
N ALA A 167 0.65 12.85 -15.13
CA ALA A 167 0.52 13.85 -16.20
C ALA A 167 1.50 15.00 -15.99
N GLN A 168 1.71 15.42 -14.75
CA GLN A 168 2.60 16.52 -14.42
C GLN A 168 3.10 16.40 -12.98
N LEU A 169 4.41 16.52 -12.80
CA LEU A 169 5.07 16.66 -11.51
C LEU A 169 5.92 17.93 -11.50
N VAL A 170 5.90 18.64 -10.40
CA VAL A 170 6.82 19.74 -10.13
C VAL A 170 7.83 19.23 -9.11
N LEU A 171 9.09 19.21 -9.51
CA LEU A 171 10.22 18.79 -8.68
C LEU A 171 10.84 20.01 -7.98
N PRO A 172 11.71 19.83 -6.98
CA PRO A 172 12.45 20.89 -6.33
C PRO A 172 13.15 21.81 -7.36
N GLY A 173 13.07 23.13 -7.12
CA GLY A 173 13.58 24.14 -8.04
C GLY A 173 12.68 24.42 -9.23
N ASP A 174 11.37 24.19 -9.09
CA ASP A 174 10.31 24.45 -10.07
C ASP A 174 10.53 23.73 -11.42
N LYS A 175 11.25 22.61 -11.40
CA LYS A 175 11.43 21.78 -12.58
C LYS A 175 10.17 20.97 -12.84
N VAL A 176 9.60 21.11 -14.03
CA VAL A 176 8.38 20.42 -14.44
C VAL A 176 8.74 19.15 -15.20
N VAL A 177 8.15 18.04 -14.80
CA VAL A 177 8.16 16.77 -15.54
C VAL A 177 6.75 16.50 -16.02
N GLU A 178 6.58 16.25 -17.31
CA GLU A 178 5.29 15.95 -17.91
C GLU A 178 5.27 14.55 -18.52
N ASP A 179 4.09 13.93 -18.52
CA ASP A 179 3.82 12.61 -19.08
C ASP A 179 4.82 11.56 -18.60
N LEU A 180 5.08 11.57 -17.28
CA LEU A 180 5.90 10.53 -16.65
C LEU A 180 5.16 9.20 -16.70
N ALA A 181 5.81 8.19 -17.24
CA ALA A 181 5.41 6.80 -17.12
C ALA A 181 6.62 5.95 -16.72
N PHE A 182 6.37 5.01 -15.81
CA PHE A 182 7.37 4.08 -15.30
C PHE A 182 6.74 2.73 -15.07
N THR A 183 7.24 1.71 -15.74
CA THR A 183 6.82 0.32 -15.54
C THR A 183 8.03 -0.54 -15.23
N ALA A 184 7.97 -1.30 -14.16
CA ALA A 184 9.06 -2.16 -13.74
C ALA A 184 8.56 -3.52 -13.25
N GLU A 185 9.37 -4.55 -13.48
CA GLU A 185 9.22 -5.89 -12.92
C GLU A 185 10.32 -6.11 -11.89
N ILE A 186 9.95 -6.69 -10.77
CA ILE A 186 10.86 -6.97 -9.66
C ILE A 186 11.05 -8.48 -9.59
N GLU A 187 12.30 -8.90 -9.56
CA GLU A 187 12.69 -10.27 -9.29
C GLU A 187 13.85 -10.30 -8.28
N ASN A 188 13.55 -10.71 -7.07
CA ASN A 188 14.44 -10.62 -5.91
C ASN A 188 14.88 -9.16 -5.64
N ARG A 189 16.16 -8.83 -5.80
CA ARG A 189 16.69 -7.46 -5.66
C ARG A 189 16.82 -6.73 -6.99
N ASN A 190 16.58 -7.43 -8.07
CA ASN A 190 16.71 -6.86 -9.40
C ASN A 190 15.35 -6.31 -9.83
N MET A 191 15.37 -5.11 -10.38
CA MET A 191 14.23 -4.48 -10.98
C MET A 191 14.53 -4.25 -12.45
N ALA A 192 13.75 -4.86 -13.33
CA ALA A 192 13.82 -4.63 -14.76
C ALA A 192 12.87 -3.48 -15.11
N VAL A 193 13.41 -2.34 -15.49
CA VAL A 193 12.64 -1.19 -15.98
C VAL A 193 12.25 -1.48 -17.42
N ARG A 194 10.95 -1.75 -17.64
CA ARG A 194 10.40 -2.10 -18.95
C ARG A 194 10.08 -0.88 -19.79
N ASP A 195 9.61 0.17 -19.13
CA ASP A 195 9.33 1.46 -19.73
C ASP A 195 9.60 2.56 -18.69
N PHE A 196 10.40 3.53 -19.08
CA PHE A 196 10.52 4.80 -18.41
C PHE A 196 10.46 5.89 -19.45
N SER A 197 9.46 6.73 -19.36
CA SER A 197 9.28 7.83 -20.31
C SER A 197 8.85 9.11 -19.62
N MET A 198 9.25 10.23 -20.18
CA MET A 198 8.81 11.57 -19.82
C MET A 198 8.88 12.49 -21.04
N ARG A 199 8.08 13.55 -21.05
CA ARG A 199 8.04 14.53 -22.16
C ARG A 199 8.84 15.80 -21.86
N LEU A 200 8.77 16.31 -20.65
CA LEU A 200 9.51 17.50 -20.22
C LEU A 200 10.40 17.15 -19.02
N PRO A 201 11.54 17.82 -18.86
CA PRO A 201 12.10 18.93 -19.66
C PRO A 201 12.60 18.52 -21.03
N LEU A 202 12.86 17.24 -21.24
CA LEU A 202 13.25 16.64 -22.51
C LEU A 202 12.45 15.37 -22.73
N ALA A 203 12.02 15.10 -23.96
CA ALA A 203 11.37 13.84 -24.27
C ALA A 203 12.40 12.70 -24.17
N TYR A 204 12.21 11.86 -23.17
CA TYR A 204 13.11 10.76 -22.84
C TYR A 204 12.34 9.43 -22.79
N LYS A 205 12.91 8.39 -23.36
CA LYS A 205 12.42 7.02 -23.26
C LYS A 205 13.57 6.09 -22.98
N SER A 206 13.42 5.20 -22.02
CA SER A 206 14.46 4.23 -21.69
C SER A 206 13.90 2.94 -21.14
N THR A 207 14.77 1.94 -21.16
CA THR A 207 14.64 0.66 -20.47
C THR A 207 15.92 0.40 -19.70
N GLY A 208 15.92 -0.55 -18.79
CA GLY A 208 17.15 -0.89 -18.09
C GLY A 208 16.92 -1.73 -16.85
N THR A 209 17.85 -1.62 -15.92
CA THR A 209 17.82 -2.39 -14.69
C THR A 209 18.14 -1.52 -13.49
N ALA A 210 17.62 -1.92 -12.33
CA ALA A 210 18.06 -1.38 -11.07
C ALA A 210 18.31 -2.51 -10.07
N VAL A 211 19.22 -2.30 -9.13
CA VAL A 211 19.52 -3.22 -8.04
C VAL A 211 19.16 -2.55 -6.73
N ILE A 212 18.09 -3.06 -6.12
CA ILE A 212 17.51 -2.49 -4.90
C ILE A 212 18.43 -2.75 -3.71
N ASP A 213 18.81 -1.70 -3.00
CA ASP A 213 19.52 -1.79 -1.73
C ASP A 213 18.48 -1.95 -0.60
N PRO A 214 18.47 -3.08 0.15
CA PRO A 214 17.48 -3.36 1.18
C PRO A 214 17.59 -2.50 2.42
N ASP A 215 18.77 -1.95 2.67
CA ASP A 215 19.07 -1.18 3.88
C ASP A 215 18.92 0.33 3.63
N ASN A 216 19.07 0.75 2.37
CA ASN A 216 18.93 2.15 1.98
C ASN A 216 18.49 2.31 0.52
N LEU A 217 17.22 2.61 0.30
CA LEU A 217 16.66 2.77 -1.04
C LEU A 217 17.38 3.84 -1.88
N PHE A 218 17.96 4.88 -1.28
CA PHE A 218 18.74 5.88 -2.01
C PHE A 218 20.05 5.35 -2.58
N ARG A 219 20.54 4.20 -2.10
CA ARG A 219 21.70 3.48 -2.65
C ARG A 219 21.33 2.49 -3.74
N THR A 220 20.04 2.36 -4.06
CA THR A 220 19.59 1.57 -5.21
C THR A 220 20.28 2.09 -6.46
N ARG A 221 21.02 1.22 -7.14
CA ARG A 221 21.75 1.53 -8.37
C ARG A 221 20.85 1.27 -9.55
N PHE A 222 20.89 2.17 -10.52
CA PHE A 222 20.19 2.01 -11.78
C PHE A 222 21.12 2.16 -12.97
N ASP A 223 20.79 1.48 -14.05
CA ASP A 223 21.40 1.57 -15.37
C ASP A 223 20.28 1.58 -16.40
N LEU A 224 20.05 2.76 -16.97
CA LEU A 224 19.00 3.01 -17.95
C LEU A 224 19.63 3.41 -19.27
N LYS A 225 19.17 2.80 -20.35
CA LYS A 225 19.58 3.09 -21.73
C LYS A 225 18.35 3.47 -22.54
N GLY A 226 18.48 4.52 -23.31
CA GLY A 226 17.35 5.02 -24.08
C GLY A 226 17.72 6.17 -24.98
N ASP A 227 16.70 6.92 -25.35
CA ASP A 227 16.80 7.97 -26.33
C ASP A 227 16.24 9.28 -25.77
N ILE A 228 16.95 10.37 -26.05
CA ILE A 228 16.48 11.75 -25.84
C ILE A 228 16.08 12.33 -27.18
N THR A 229 14.88 12.88 -27.24
CA THR A 229 14.39 13.59 -28.42
C THR A 229 14.40 15.10 -28.18
N VAL A 230 15.10 15.83 -29.04
CA VAL A 230 15.17 17.29 -29.03
C VAL A 230 14.70 17.83 -30.41
N GLY A 231 13.49 18.35 -30.43
CA GLY A 231 12.86 18.78 -31.68
C GLY A 231 12.55 17.58 -32.59
N ARG A 232 13.33 17.41 -33.66
CA ARG A 232 13.21 16.28 -34.62
C ARG A 232 14.34 15.26 -34.53
N ASP A 233 15.35 15.56 -33.73
CA ASP A 233 16.55 14.74 -33.61
C ASP A 233 16.47 13.85 -32.38
N THR A 234 16.94 12.63 -32.52
CA THR A 234 16.98 11.62 -31.43
C THR A 234 18.42 11.21 -31.18
N PHE A 235 18.82 11.24 -29.93
CA PHE A 235 20.17 10.94 -29.48
C PHE A 235 20.14 9.80 -28.47
N PRO A 236 20.98 8.77 -28.62
CA PRO A 236 21.12 7.75 -27.61
C PRO A 236 21.67 8.34 -26.32
N TYR A 237 21.14 7.89 -25.18
CA TYR A 237 21.55 8.37 -23.88
C TYR A 237 21.57 7.22 -22.87
N GLU A 238 22.62 7.20 -22.05
CA GLU A 238 22.74 6.24 -20.94
C GLU A 238 22.75 7.02 -19.63
N MET A 239 21.96 6.56 -18.68
CA MET A 239 21.91 7.10 -17.34
C MET A 239 22.23 6.01 -16.34
N HIS A 240 23.24 6.24 -15.52
CA HIS A 240 23.63 5.32 -14.45
C HIS A 240 23.94 6.11 -13.18
N GLY A 241 23.67 5.51 -12.04
CA GLY A 241 23.90 6.17 -10.76
C GLY A 241 23.15 5.51 -9.63
N THR A 242 22.92 6.27 -8.56
CA THR A 242 22.07 5.86 -7.46
C THR A 242 20.80 6.73 -7.43
N LEU A 243 19.73 6.22 -6.82
CA LEU A 243 18.52 7.02 -6.63
C LEU A 243 18.81 8.31 -5.85
N GLY A 244 19.76 8.26 -4.91
CA GLY A 244 20.17 9.44 -4.16
C GLY A 244 20.80 10.52 -5.04
N ASP A 245 21.55 10.13 -6.07
CA ASP A 245 22.17 11.09 -7.01
C ASP A 245 21.17 11.68 -7.98
N ALA A 246 20.06 10.98 -8.26
CA ALA A 246 19.04 11.41 -9.21
C ALA A 246 17.99 12.38 -8.63
N VAL A 247 17.86 12.42 -7.31
CA VAL A 247 16.81 13.21 -6.61
C VAL A 247 17.28 14.61 -6.23
N TRP A 248 18.60 14.92 -6.36
CA TRP A 248 19.18 16.22 -5.94
C TRP A 248 19.74 17.06 -7.09
#